data_a81afab82f3afd1b85dd3fa3317c9f3b
#
_entry.id   a81afab82f3afd1b85dd3fa3317c9f3b
#
_cell.length_a   1.000
_cell.length_b   1.000
_cell.length_c   1.000
_cell.angle_alpha   90.00
_cell.angle_beta   90.00
_cell.angle_gamma   90.00
#
_symmetry.space_group_name_H-M   'P 1'
#
loop_
_entity.id
_entity.type
_entity.pdbx_description
1 polymer ?
#
loop_
_entity_poly.entity_id
_entity_poly.type
_entity_poly.pdbx_seq_one_letter_code
_entity_poly.pdbx_strand_id
1 'polypeptide(L)'
;MVTGNVGSSSSDMSTLDVALSATAMWIVYLFATTQFLQVTWKNFRSTIGATFLRRDVVVGIPLGIASQLILVNAVNWPLARLFPNTFSFDEVSKRASDLVDVAHGGWVILLGLVVIVGAPIVEEIVYRGVVQPGLVASWGRTAGIVVTAALFAAIHMQPVELPGLFAFALVLGWARHSTGTIGMSIVTHMAFNATGLVLVVLL
;
A
#
# COMPACT_ATOMS: atom_id res chain seq x y z
N MET A 1 -10.42 -24.03 30.48
CA MET A 1 -10.92 -24.06 29.08
C MET A 1 -10.73 -22.67 28.52
N VAL A 2 -9.67 -22.48 27.74
CA VAL A 2 -9.41 -21.23 27.03
C VAL A 2 -9.96 -21.44 25.62
N THR A 3 -11.19 -20.99 25.37
CA THR A 3 -11.73 -20.89 24.03
C THR A 3 -11.21 -19.57 23.44
N GLY A 4 -10.06 -19.64 22.78
CA GLY A 4 -9.56 -18.55 21.97
C GLY A 4 -10.49 -18.36 20.78
N ASN A 5 -11.21 -17.27 20.75
CA ASN A 5 -11.94 -16.79 19.58
C ASN A 5 -10.91 -16.35 18.52
N VAL A 6 -10.47 -17.30 17.70
CA VAL A 6 -9.74 -17.02 16.47
C VAL A 6 -10.79 -16.69 15.42
N GLY A 7 -11.14 -15.42 15.29
CA GLY A 7 -12.12 -14.94 14.31
C GLY A 7 -12.93 -13.73 14.78
N SER A 8 -12.26 -12.74 15.40
CA SER A 8 -12.89 -11.40 15.51
C SER A 8 -12.98 -10.83 14.11
N SER A 9 -14.19 -10.47 13.69
CA SER A 9 -14.40 -9.71 12.45
C SER A 9 -13.69 -8.34 12.58
N SER A 10 -13.27 -7.75 11.48
CA SER A 10 -12.64 -6.41 11.47
C SER A 10 -13.54 -5.34 12.15
N SER A 11 -14.83 -5.59 12.26
CA SER A 11 -15.82 -4.75 12.97
C SER A 11 -15.61 -4.66 14.50
N ASP A 12 -14.80 -5.54 15.09
CA ASP A 12 -14.57 -5.56 16.55
C ASP A 12 -13.26 -4.83 16.93
N MET A 13 -12.47 -4.35 15.96
CA MET A 13 -11.21 -3.66 16.20
C MET A 13 -11.43 -2.14 16.31
N SER A 14 -10.95 -1.54 17.39
CA SER A 14 -10.92 -0.08 17.51
C SER A 14 -9.85 0.54 16.58
N THR A 15 -9.98 1.83 16.26
CA THR A 15 -8.95 2.58 15.51
C THR A 15 -7.58 2.53 16.21
N LEU A 16 -7.57 2.47 17.54
CA LEU A 16 -6.33 2.32 18.31
C LEU A 16 -5.69 0.95 18.07
N ASP A 17 -6.48 -0.14 18.04
CA ASP A 17 -5.97 -1.48 17.76
C ASP A 17 -5.36 -1.56 16.35
N VAL A 18 -5.99 -0.92 15.36
CA VAL A 18 -5.45 -0.79 14.00
C VAL A 18 -4.13 -0.06 14.02
N ALA A 19 -4.02 1.08 14.71
CA ALA A 19 -2.80 1.88 14.77
C ALA A 19 -1.67 1.13 15.50
N LEU A 20 -1.96 0.44 16.61
CA LEU A 20 -0.98 -0.34 17.36
C LEU A 20 -0.49 -1.54 16.55
N SER A 21 -1.38 -2.27 15.90
CA SER A 21 -1.04 -3.41 15.05
C SER A 21 -0.18 -2.99 13.85
N ALA A 22 -0.57 -1.90 13.18
CA ALA A 22 0.23 -1.32 12.09
C ALA A 22 1.62 -0.91 12.57
N THR A 23 1.71 -0.20 13.70
CA THR A 23 2.99 0.24 14.28
C THR A 23 3.90 -0.94 14.63
N ALA A 24 3.36 -1.99 15.26
CA ALA A 24 4.11 -3.20 15.58
C ALA A 24 4.64 -3.89 14.30
N MET A 25 3.80 -4.03 13.29
CA MET A 25 4.19 -4.59 12.00
C MET A 25 5.28 -3.73 11.32
N TRP A 26 5.16 -2.41 11.35
CA TRP A 26 6.16 -1.50 10.77
C TRP A 26 7.51 -1.59 11.45
N ILE A 27 7.54 -1.72 12.79
CA ILE A 27 8.79 -1.94 13.54
C ILE A 27 9.46 -3.22 13.06
N VAL A 28 8.70 -4.31 12.92
CA VAL A 28 9.23 -5.59 12.43
C VAL A 28 9.76 -5.46 11.00
N TYR A 29 9.02 -4.79 10.11
CA TYR A 29 9.42 -4.60 8.72
C TYR A 29 10.69 -3.75 8.60
N LEU A 30 10.76 -2.63 9.30
CA LEU A 30 11.94 -1.76 9.28
C LEU A 30 13.15 -2.45 9.91
N PHE A 31 12.96 -3.17 11.01
CA PHE A 31 14.03 -3.97 11.62
C PHE A 31 14.51 -5.06 10.67
N ALA A 32 13.62 -5.87 10.10
CA ALA A 32 13.98 -6.90 9.13
C ALA A 32 14.71 -6.33 7.91
N THR A 33 14.27 -5.16 7.43
CA THR A 33 14.91 -4.43 6.32
C THR A 33 16.35 -4.07 6.64
N THR A 34 16.63 -3.53 7.84
CA THR A 34 17.99 -3.17 8.24
C THR A 34 18.89 -4.39 8.41
N GLN A 35 18.37 -5.48 8.96
CA GLN A 35 19.08 -6.75 9.10
C GLN A 35 19.40 -7.37 7.73
N PHE A 36 18.44 -7.36 6.82
CA PHE A 36 18.64 -7.90 5.47
C PHE A 36 19.69 -7.11 4.68
N LEU A 37 19.64 -5.78 4.73
CA LEU A 37 20.59 -4.91 4.02
C LEU A 37 21.98 -4.89 4.68
N GLN A 38 22.10 -5.30 5.93
CA GLN A 38 23.34 -5.22 6.73
C GLN A 38 23.97 -3.81 6.73
N VAL A 39 23.14 -2.77 6.69
CA VAL A 39 23.56 -1.37 6.64
C VAL A 39 23.36 -0.67 7.98
N THR A 40 24.24 0.28 8.29
CA THR A 40 24.04 1.18 9.41
C THR A 40 22.94 2.21 9.10
N TRP A 41 22.29 2.74 10.11
CA TRP A 41 21.31 3.80 9.98
C TRP A 41 21.82 5.02 9.18
N LYS A 42 23.13 5.31 9.29
CA LYS A 42 23.79 6.38 8.55
C LYS A 42 23.68 6.20 7.04
N ASN A 43 23.80 4.96 6.54
CA ASN A 43 23.79 4.63 5.12
C ASN A 43 22.41 4.17 4.63
N PHE A 44 21.47 3.92 5.54
CA PHE A 44 20.18 3.36 5.23
C PHE A 44 19.42 4.19 4.16
N ARG A 45 19.31 5.51 4.36
CA ARG A 45 18.59 6.40 3.44
C ARG A 45 19.13 6.36 2.01
N SER A 46 20.46 6.36 1.86
CA SER A 46 21.10 6.29 0.53
C SER A 46 20.92 4.92 -0.11
N THR A 47 21.00 3.85 0.69
CA THR A 47 20.84 2.47 0.21
C THR A 47 19.45 2.21 -0.36
N ILE A 48 18.40 2.67 0.33
CA ILE A 48 17.01 2.51 -0.15
C ILE A 48 16.59 3.54 -1.20
N GLY A 49 17.43 4.55 -1.46
CA GLY A 49 17.11 5.64 -2.38
C GLY A 49 16.05 6.60 -1.81
N ALA A 50 16.10 6.89 -0.49
CA ALA A 50 15.16 7.80 0.17
C ALA A 50 15.47 9.27 -0.14
N THR A 51 15.19 9.67 -1.36
CA THR A 51 15.33 11.04 -1.86
C THR A 51 13.99 11.52 -2.40
N PHE A 52 13.64 12.77 -2.06
CA PHE A 52 12.43 13.44 -2.52
C PHE A 52 12.80 14.63 -3.39
N LEU A 53 12.17 14.74 -4.55
CA LEU A 53 12.37 15.81 -5.52
C LEU A 53 11.03 16.50 -5.79
N ARG A 54 11.06 17.76 -6.22
CA ARG A 54 9.83 18.49 -6.58
C ARG A 54 8.97 17.73 -7.62
N ARG A 55 9.61 17.07 -8.58
CA ARG A 55 8.92 16.26 -9.59
C ARG A 55 8.11 15.10 -8.97
N ASP A 56 8.57 14.56 -7.83
CA ASP A 56 7.89 13.44 -7.18
C ASP A 56 6.50 13.84 -6.69
N VAL A 57 6.36 15.10 -6.25
CA VAL A 57 5.07 15.69 -5.86
C VAL A 57 4.22 16.01 -7.09
N VAL A 58 4.81 16.72 -8.06
CA VAL A 58 4.10 17.21 -9.26
C VAL A 58 3.56 16.06 -10.12
N VAL A 59 4.31 14.96 -10.22
CA VAL A 59 3.91 13.77 -11.00
C VAL A 59 3.21 12.73 -10.13
N GLY A 60 3.71 12.51 -8.91
CA GLY A 60 3.22 11.45 -8.04
C GLY A 60 1.77 11.66 -7.58
N ILE A 61 1.38 12.90 -7.25
CA ILE A 61 -0.01 13.19 -6.84
C ILE A 61 -1.00 12.88 -7.98
N PRO A 62 -0.88 13.44 -9.19
CA PRO A 62 -1.79 13.10 -10.28
C PRO A 62 -1.77 11.61 -10.63
N LEU A 63 -0.60 10.97 -10.56
CA LEU A 63 -0.46 9.55 -10.85
C LEU A 63 -1.21 8.68 -9.83
N GLY A 64 -1.15 9.01 -8.53
CA GLY A 64 -1.89 8.32 -7.49
C GLY A 64 -3.40 8.48 -7.64
N ILE A 65 -3.87 9.72 -7.85
CA ILE A 65 -5.28 10.01 -8.09
C ILE A 65 -5.80 9.27 -9.33
N ALA A 66 -5.06 9.34 -10.46
CA ALA A 66 -5.44 8.65 -11.69
C ALA A 66 -5.43 7.12 -11.51
N SER A 67 -4.48 6.58 -10.72
CA SER A 67 -4.46 5.15 -10.41
C SER A 67 -5.69 4.72 -9.63
N GLN A 68 -6.13 5.49 -8.64
CA GLN A 68 -7.34 5.17 -7.87
C GLN A 68 -8.61 5.32 -8.70
N LEU A 69 -8.75 6.44 -9.43
CA LEU A 69 -10.00 6.75 -10.13
C LEU A 69 -10.14 6.04 -11.48
N ILE A 70 -9.04 5.79 -12.17
CA ILE A 70 -9.07 5.26 -13.54
C ILE A 70 -8.54 3.84 -13.60
N LEU A 71 -7.31 3.59 -13.11
CA LEU A 71 -6.66 2.29 -13.28
C LEU A 71 -7.39 1.18 -12.52
N VAL A 72 -7.72 1.38 -11.24
CA VAL A 72 -8.44 0.37 -10.44
C VAL A 72 -9.81 0.09 -11.04
N ASN A 73 -10.54 1.11 -11.46
CA ASN A 73 -11.83 0.93 -12.12
C ASN A 73 -11.71 0.22 -13.47
N ALA A 74 -10.69 0.54 -14.28
CA ALA A 74 -10.45 -0.12 -15.56
C ALA A 74 -10.11 -1.62 -15.39
N VAL A 75 -9.45 -2.00 -14.30
CA VAL A 75 -9.15 -3.40 -13.96
C VAL A 75 -10.38 -4.10 -13.39
N ASN A 76 -11.10 -3.46 -12.47
CA ASN A 76 -12.23 -4.08 -11.77
C ASN A 76 -13.51 -4.13 -12.62
N TRP A 77 -13.74 -3.19 -13.53
CA TRP A 77 -14.94 -3.14 -14.36
C TRP A 77 -15.19 -4.43 -15.17
N PRO A 78 -14.21 -5.00 -15.92
CA PRO A 78 -14.43 -6.27 -16.61
C PRO A 78 -14.63 -7.44 -15.64
N LEU A 79 -13.93 -7.43 -14.48
CA LEU A 79 -14.08 -8.46 -13.44
C LEU A 79 -15.47 -8.42 -12.80
N ALA A 80 -16.00 -7.22 -12.53
CA ALA A 80 -17.37 -7.04 -12.03
C ALA A 80 -18.43 -7.53 -13.02
N ARG A 81 -18.17 -7.42 -14.33
CA ARG A 81 -19.05 -7.96 -15.36
C ARG A 81 -19.03 -9.48 -15.44
N LEU A 82 -17.85 -10.09 -15.27
CA LEU A 82 -17.66 -11.54 -15.35
C LEU A 82 -18.02 -12.24 -14.03
N PHE A 83 -17.78 -11.59 -12.90
CA PHE A 83 -17.95 -12.13 -11.54
C PHE A 83 -18.65 -11.11 -10.63
N PRO A 84 -19.92 -10.74 -10.89
CA PRO A 84 -20.61 -9.64 -10.19
C PRO A 84 -20.77 -9.87 -8.68
N ASN A 85 -20.85 -11.13 -8.25
CA ASN A 85 -20.99 -11.48 -6.84
C ASN A 85 -19.65 -11.36 -6.04
N THR A 86 -18.52 -11.19 -6.74
CA THR A 86 -17.19 -11.13 -6.11
C THR A 86 -16.58 -9.75 -6.26
N PHE A 87 -16.73 -9.12 -7.42
CA PHE A 87 -16.08 -7.84 -7.75
C PHE A 87 -17.07 -6.69 -7.87
N SER A 88 -18.19 -6.72 -7.12
CA SER A 88 -19.07 -5.53 -7.02
C SER A 88 -18.31 -4.36 -6.38
N PHE A 89 -18.79 -3.14 -6.62
CA PHE A 89 -18.21 -1.95 -5.98
C PHE A 89 -18.24 -2.07 -4.45
N ASP A 90 -19.34 -2.57 -3.90
CA ASP A 90 -19.51 -2.76 -2.45
C ASP A 90 -18.48 -3.75 -1.88
N GLU A 91 -18.22 -4.87 -2.55
CA GLU A 91 -17.21 -5.84 -2.10
C GLU A 91 -15.79 -5.30 -2.18
N VAL A 92 -15.46 -4.53 -3.23
CA VAL A 92 -14.14 -3.92 -3.41
C VAL A 92 -13.88 -2.81 -2.39
N SER A 93 -14.90 -2.01 -2.03
CA SER A 93 -14.78 -0.91 -1.08
C SER A 93 -14.99 -1.29 0.38
N LYS A 94 -15.53 -2.49 0.64
CA LYS A 94 -15.96 -2.93 1.96
C LYS A 94 -14.91 -2.74 3.06
N ARG A 95 -13.66 -3.16 2.79
CA ARG A 95 -12.59 -3.03 3.80
C ARG A 95 -12.29 -1.57 4.14
N ALA A 96 -12.29 -0.69 3.16
CA ALA A 96 -12.08 0.74 3.39
C ALA A 96 -13.26 1.34 4.15
N SER A 97 -14.48 0.93 3.85
CA SER A 97 -15.69 1.31 4.58
C SER A 97 -15.64 0.82 6.03
N ASP A 98 -15.31 -0.45 6.26
CA ASP A 98 -15.17 -1.03 7.61
C ASP A 98 -14.14 -0.25 8.46
N LEU A 99 -13.02 0.20 7.86
CA LEU A 99 -12.01 1.01 8.56
C LEU A 99 -12.51 2.42 8.90
N VAL A 100 -13.31 3.03 8.04
CA VAL A 100 -13.91 4.35 8.26
C VAL A 100 -14.99 4.27 9.34
N ASP A 101 -15.80 3.22 9.31
CA ASP A 101 -16.93 3.03 10.23
C ASP A 101 -16.50 2.91 11.70
N VAL A 102 -15.29 2.37 11.96
CA VAL A 102 -14.75 2.30 13.34
C VAL A 102 -14.07 3.59 13.78
N ALA A 103 -13.84 4.54 12.87
CA ALA A 103 -13.13 5.78 13.17
C ALA A 103 -14.11 6.93 13.36
N HIS A 104 -14.35 7.32 14.62
CA HIS A 104 -15.23 8.43 14.96
C HIS A 104 -14.47 9.62 15.57
N GLY A 105 -14.93 10.85 15.30
CA GLY A 105 -14.34 12.07 15.87
C GLY A 105 -12.84 12.22 15.52
N GLY A 106 -12.00 12.45 16.52
CA GLY A 106 -10.55 12.62 16.34
C GLY A 106 -9.80 11.39 15.83
N TRP A 107 -10.40 10.19 15.95
CA TRP A 107 -9.79 8.94 15.48
C TRP A 107 -9.68 8.86 13.96
N VAL A 108 -10.50 9.60 13.22
CA VAL A 108 -10.39 9.74 11.76
C VAL A 108 -9.02 10.31 11.35
N ILE A 109 -8.49 11.25 12.13
CA ILE A 109 -7.15 11.82 11.90
C ILE A 109 -6.07 10.75 12.07
N LEU A 110 -6.18 9.94 13.13
CA LEU A 110 -5.22 8.84 13.37
C LEU A 110 -5.31 7.80 12.25
N LEU A 111 -6.51 7.41 11.83
CA LEU A 111 -6.70 6.50 10.70
C LEU A 111 -6.05 7.07 9.44
N GLY A 112 -6.29 8.35 9.13
CA GLY A 112 -5.67 9.03 7.99
C GLY A 112 -4.14 9.02 8.08
N LEU A 113 -3.56 9.29 9.25
CA LEU A 113 -2.12 9.24 9.45
C LEU A 113 -1.55 7.83 9.23
N VAL A 114 -2.24 6.81 9.70
CA VAL A 114 -1.84 5.40 9.51
C VAL A 114 -1.92 5.01 8.04
N VAL A 115 -3.08 5.22 7.40
CA VAL A 115 -3.38 4.69 6.06
C VAL A 115 -2.75 5.53 4.96
N ILE A 116 -2.78 6.87 5.08
CA ILE A 116 -2.31 7.77 4.02
C ILE A 116 -0.80 8.01 4.12
N VAL A 117 -0.24 8.01 5.33
CA VAL A 117 1.16 8.42 5.51
C VAL A 117 2.03 7.24 5.95
N GLY A 118 1.69 6.61 7.06
CA GLY A 118 2.53 5.59 7.70
C GLY A 118 2.70 4.35 6.84
N ALA A 119 1.60 3.73 6.42
CA ALA A 119 1.64 2.52 5.61
C ALA A 119 2.40 2.75 4.29
N PRO A 120 2.10 3.77 3.45
CA PRO A 120 2.85 4.02 2.24
C PRO A 120 4.36 4.21 2.45
N ILE A 121 4.77 4.92 3.48
CA ILE A 121 6.21 5.13 3.75
C ILE A 121 6.90 3.79 4.04
N VAL A 122 6.35 2.99 4.95
CA VAL A 122 6.97 1.72 5.36
C VAL A 122 6.95 0.70 4.22
N GLU A 123 5.84 0.59 3.53
CA GLU A 123 5.69 -0.33 2.41
C GLU A 123 6.61 0.02 1.24
N GLU A 124 6.74 1.30 0.88
CA GLU A 124 7.67 1.69 -0.17
C GLU A 124 9.14 1.51 0.22
N ILE A 125 9.50 1.69 1.49
CA ILE A 125 10.83 1.34 1.99
C ILE A 125 11.12 -0.14 1.77
N VAL A 126 10.19 -1.02 2.15
CA VAL A 126 10.36 -2.47 2.04
C VAL A 126 10.35 -2.90 0.57
N TYR A 127 9.28 -2.59 -0.14
CA TYR A 127 9.07 -3.13 -1.49
C TYR A 127 9.94 -2.43 -2.54
N ARG A 128 9.99 -1.09 -2.55
CA ARG A 128 10.70 -0.32 -3.57
C ARG A 128 12.13 0.03 -3.16
N GLY A 129 12.38 0.11 -1.86
CA GLY A 129 13.72 0.34 -1.32
C GLY A 129 14.60 -0.92 -1.30
N VAL A 130 14.00 -2.11 -1.08
CA VAL A 130 14.74 -3.35 -0.84
C VAL A 130 14.37 -4.47 -1.81
N VAL A 131 13.11 -4.91 -1.80
CA VAL A 131 12.67 -6.11 -2.54
C VAL A 131 12.84 -5.91 -4.05
N GLN A 132 12.31 -4.83 -4.60
CA GLN A 132 12.39 -4.57 -6.03
C GLN A 132 13.83 -4.42 -6.55
N PRO A 133 14.73 -3.64 -5.93
CA PRO A 133 16.13 -3.59 -6.39
C PRO A 133 16.82 -4.96 -6.38
N GLY A 134 16.60 -5.77 -5.35
CA GLY A 134 17.16 -7.12 -5.25
C GLY A 134 16.65 -8.03 -6.37
N LEU A 135 15.35 -8.05 -6.61
CA LEU A 135 14.75 -8.86 -7.68
C LEU A 135 15.14 -8.35 -9.09
N VAL A 136 15.23 -7.03 -9.27
CA VAL A 136 15.69 -6.46 -10.55
C VAL A 136 17.15 -6.84 -10.84
N ALA A 137 18.01 -6.83 -9.82
CA ALA A 137 19.40 -7.24 -9.96
C ALA A 137 19.54 -8.74 -10.31
N SER A 138 18.66 -9.59 -9.76
CA SER A 138 18.71 -11.04 -9.94
C SER A 138 18.01 -11.52 -11.22
N TRP A 139 16.84 -10.94 -11.55
CA TRP A 139 15.95 -11.46 -12.61
C TRP A 139 15.69 -10.45 -13.74
N GLY A 140 16.33 -9.30 -13.69
CA GLY A 140 16.14 -8.23 -14.64
C GLY A 140 14.90 -7.37 -14.33
N ARG A 141 14.81 -6.25 -15.05
CA ARG A 141 13.85 -5.18 -14.81
C ARG A 141 12.40 -5.65 -14.77
N THR A 142 11.95 -6.28 -15.83
CA THR A 142 10.54 -6.65 -16.01
C THR A 142 10.10 -7.66 -14.96
N ALA A 143 10.85 -8.75 -14.80
CA ALA A 143 10.54 -9.78 -13.82
C ALA A 143 10.60 -9.23 -12.39
N GLY A 144 11.63 -8.43 -12.07
CA GLY A 144 11.76 -7.82 -10.75
C GLY A 144 10.59 -6.91 -10.38
N ILE A 145 10.12 -6.07 -11.31
CA ILE A 145 8.95 -5.20 -11.07
C ILE A 145 7.67 -6.03 -10.93
N VAL A 146 7.43 -6.98 -11.83
CA VAL A 146 6.20 -7.80 -11.84
C VAL A 146 6.11 -8.66 -10.58
N VAL A 147 7.19 -9.32 -10.19
CA VAL A 147 7.19 -10.17 -8.99
C VAL A 147 7.04 -9.33 -7.72
N THR A 148 7.70 -8.15 -7.65
CA THR A 148 7.48 -7.24 -6.52
C THR A 148 6.03 -6.79 -6.42
N ALA A 149 5.39 -6.48 -7.55
CA ALA A 149 3.99 -6.09 -7.59
C ALA A 149 3.07 -7.23 -7.14
N ALA A 150 3.36 -8.45 -7.55
CA ALA A 150 2.60 -9.64 -7.13
C ALA A 150 2.74 -9.91 -5.63
N LEU A 151 3.95 -9.81 -5.07
CA LEU A 151 4.19 -9.94 -3.63
C LEU A 151 3.46 -8.84 -2.84
N PHE A 152 3.53 -7.59 -3.32
CA PHE A 152 2.81 -6.47 -2.71
C PHE A 152 1.30 -6.71 -2.66
N ALA A 153 0.69 -7.12 -3.76
CA ALA A 153 -0.74 -7.40 -3.80
C ALA A 153 -1.10 -8.60 -2.92
N ALA A 154 -0.32 -9.68 -2.97
CA ALA A 154 -0.60 -10.92 -2.24
C ALA A 154 -0.58 -10.74 -0.71
N ILE A 155 0.32 -9.89 -0.17
CA ILE A 155 0.43 -9.70 1.29
C ILE A 155 -0.79 -9.03 1.89
N HIS A 156 -1.60 -8.35 1.10
CA HIS A 156 -2.84 -7.75 1.58
C HIS A 156 -3.90 -8.80 1.92
N MET A 157 -3.72 -10.06 1.48
CA MET A 157 -4.61 -11.19 1.77
C MET A 157 -6.08 -10.93 1.42
N GLN A 158 -6.32 -10.07 0.42
CA GLN A 158 -7.64 -9.65 -0.04
C GLN A 158 -7.83 -10.03 -1.52
N PRO A 159 -8.41 -11.20 -1.81
CA PRO A 159 -8.55 -11.69 -3.18
C PRO A 159 -9.30 -10.72 -4.11
N VAL A 160 -10.28 -10.00 -3.56
CA VAL A 160 -11.10 -9.03 -4.32
C VAL A 160 -10.30 -7.79 -4.72
N GLU A 161 -9.41 -7.32 -3.84
CA GLU A 161 -8.56 -6.15 -4.11
C GLU A 161 -7.31 -6.50 -4.95
N LEU A 162 -6.91 -7.79 -4.99
CA LEU A 162 -5.66 -8.26 -5.58
C LEU A 162 -5.42 -7.75 -7.01
N PRO A 163 -6.39 -7.79 -7.94
CA PRO A 163 -6.15 -7.32 -9.31
C PRO A 163 -5.85 -5.83 -9.39
N GLY A 164 -6.62 -5.01 -8.65
CA GLY A 164 -6.42 -3.57 -8.57
C GLY A 164 -5.10 -3.20 -7.90
N LEU A 165 -4.78 -3.85 -6.76
CA LEU A 165 -3.52 -3.66 -6.04
C LEU A 165 -2.30 -4.09 -6.86
N PHE A 166 -2.40 -5.19 -7.60
CA PHE A 166 -1.33 -5.62 -8.50
C PHE A 166 -1.06 -4.58 -9.60
N ALA A 167 -2.11 -4.11 -10.26
CA ALA A 167 -1.99 -3.08 -11.29
C ALA A 167 -1.39 -1.78 -10.72
N PHE A 168 -1.85 -1.34 -9.56
CA PHE A 168 -1.29 -0.19 -8.87
C PHE A 168 0.18 -0.40 -8.47
N ALA A 169 0.51 -1.57 -7.95
CA ALA A 169 1.89 -1.91 -7.58
C ALA A 169 2.86 -1.90 -8.76
N LEU A 170 2.40 -2.21 -9.98
CA LEU A 170 3.19 -2.04 -11.21
C LEU A 170 3.50 -0.57 -11.49
N VAL A 171 2.53 0.34 -11.26
CA VAL A 171 2.75 1.80 -11.38
C VAL A 171 3.80 2.27 -10.39
N LEU A 172 3.72 1.85 -9.12
CA LEU A 172 4.71 2.18 -8.10
C LEU A 172 6.10 1.62 -8.45
N GLY A 173 6.15 0.39 -8.96
CA GLY A 173 7.39 -0.23 -9.43
C GLY A 173 8.03 0.52 -10.60
N TRP A 174 7.21 0.99 -11.54
CA TRP A 174 7.65 1.86 -12.62
C TRP A 174 8.15 3.22 -12.10
N ALA A 175 7.43 3.86 -11.18
CA ALA A 175 7.83 5.13 -10.56
C ALA A 175 9.21 5.00 -9.90
N ARG A 176 9.44 3.97 -9.10
CA ARG A 176 10.74 3.65 -8.49
C ARG A 176 11.84 3.46 -9.52
N HIS A 177 11.54 2.69 -10.57
CA HIS A 177 12.54 2.38 -11.60
C HIS A 177 12.92 3.61 -12.44
N SER A 178 11.95 4.44 -12.80
CA SER A 178 12.14 5.62 -13.64
C SER A 178 12.90 6.75 -12.93
N THR A 179 12.77 6.85 -11.61
CA THR A 179 13.41 7.92 -10.82
C THR A 179 14.71 7.49 -10.14
N GLY A 180 14.91 6.19 -9.93
CA GLY A 180 16.00 5.67 -9.13
C GLY A 180 15.83 5.89 -7.62
N THR A 181 14.73 6.52 -7.17
CA THR A 181 14.43 6.86 -5.76
C THR A 181 13.03 6.40 -5.37
N ILE A 182 12.75 6.28 -4.06
CA ILE A 182 11.43 5.90 -3.56
C ILE A 182 10.48 7.10 -3.40
N GLY A 183 10.94 8.34 -3.60
CA GLY A 183 10.15 9.55 -3.36
C GLY A 183 8.87 9.60 -4.18
N MET A 184 8.97 9.36 -5.51
CA MET A 184 7.78 9.38 -6.37
C MET A 184 6.81 8.24 -6.02
N SER A 185 7.28 7.03 -5.74
CA SER A 185 6.40 5.93 -5.37
C SER A 185 5.69 6.18 -4.04
N ILE A 186 6.36 6.76 -3.03
CA ILE A 186 5.73 7.16 -1.77
C ILE A 186 4.63 8.20 -2.02
N VAL A 187 4.91 9.28 -2.76
CA VAL A 187 3.91 10.33 -3.02
C VAL A 187 2.72 9.79 -3.82
N THR A 188 2.99 8.94 -4.82
CA THR A 188 1.93 8.28 -5.60
C THR A 188 1.06 7.39 -4.72
N HIS A 189 1.67 6.62 -3.82
CA HIS A 189 0.97 5.73 -2.90
C HIS A 189 0.12 6.53 -1.89
N MET A 190 0.68 7.57 -1.30
CA MET A 190 -0.07 8.46 -0.40
C MET A 190 -1.28 9.10 -1.08
N ALA A 191 -1.12 9.57 -2.31
CA ALA A 191 -2.21 10.17 -3.09
C ALA A 191 -3.28 9.12 -3.47
N PHE A 192 -2.87 7.90 -3.80
CA PHE A 192 -3.78 6.79 -4.05
C PHE A 192 -4.64 6.47 -2.81
N ASN A 193 -4.02 6.26 -1.65
CA ASN A 193 -4.73 5.95 -0.42
C ASN A 193 -5.62 7.12 0.05
N ALA A 194 -5.12 8.35 -0.05
CA ALA A 194 -5.92 9.54 0.28
C ALA A 194 -7.18 9.64 -0.60
N THR A 195 -7.03 9.40 -1.91
CA THR A 195 -8.17 9.41 -2.84
C THR A 195 -9.17 8.31 -2.50
N GLY A 196 -8.70 7.08 -2.23
CA GLY A 196 -9.55 5.97 -1.84
C GLY A 196 -10.32 6.24 -0.55
N LEU A 197 -9.64 6.77 0.48
CA LEU A 197 -10.27 7.10 1.76
C LEU A 197 -11.32 8.21 1.60
N VAL A 198 -11.03 9.26 0.80
CA VAL A 198 -11.99 10.33 0.52
C VAL A 198 -13.23 9.81 -0.20
N LEU A 199 -13.06 8.91 -1.17
CA LEU A 199 -14.20 8.31 -1.88
C LEU A 199 -15.12 7.55 -0.93
N VAL A 200 -14.56 6.75 -0.02
CA VAL A 200 -15.35 5.96 0.95
C VAL A 200 -16.07 6.86 1.97
N VAL A 201 -15.49 7.99 2.34
CA VAL A 201 -16.15 8.94 3.26
C VAL A 201 -17.27 9.74 2.59
N LEU A 202 -17.20 9.95 1.26
CA LEU A 202 -18.16 10.76 0.51
C LEU A 202 -19.30 9.97 -0.12
N LEU A 203 -19.16 8.65 -0.28
CA LEU A 203 -20.15 7.75 -0.91
C LEU A 203 -20.92 6.96 0.13
#